data_e2b4fdc6dc5b7eef3bfb09b0bf729aa0
#
_entry.id   e2b4fdc6dc5b7eef3bfb09b0bf729aa0
#
_cell.length_a   1.000
_cell.length_b   1.000
_cell.length_c   1.000
_cell.angle_alpha   90.00
_cell.angle_beta   90.00
_cell.angle_gamma   90.00
#
_symmetry.space_group_name_H-M   'P 1'
#
loop_
_entity.id
_entity.type
_entity.pdbx_description
1 polymer ?
#
loop_
_entity_poly.entity_id
_entity_poly.type
_entity_poly.pdbx_seq_one_letter_code
_entity_poly.pdbx_strand_id
1 'polypeptide(L)'
;MEQIAQIEQHIADWITMHLTIVILIGVGLVLTVVSRGVQLRLFPEMVRTVLGSRKGADGGISSFQAFAISLAARVGIGNVFGVAAALLMGGPGAIFWMWVVALVGMGTAFFEATLAQIFKVKHSDGSFRGGPAYYMKRGMKNRVLANIFAVITVVTCGIVITSVQSNAIAGTLT
;
A
#
# COMPACT_ATOMS: atom_id res chain seq x y z
N MET A 1 7.08 27.67 -18.00
CA MET A 1 6.34 26.60 -17.29
C MET A 1 6.76 25.22 -17.75
N GLU A 2 6.95 24.98 -19.05
CA GLU A 2 7.40 23.69 -19.59
C GLU A 2 8.76 23.21 -19.03
N GLN A 3 9.73 24.10 -18.87
CA GLN A 3 11.04 23.72 -18.31
C GLN A 3 10.95 23.26 -16.85
N ILE A 4 10.09 23.88 -16.04
CA ILE A 4 9.88 23.47 -14.64
C ILE A 4 9.23 22.09 -14.60
N ALA A 5 8.20 21.85 -15.41
CA ALA A 5 7.54 20.55 -15.50
C ALA A 5 8.50 19.42 -15.96
N GLN A 6 9.39 19.70 -16.91
CA GLN A 6 10.42 18.74 -17.35
C GLN A 6 11.43 18.42 -16.25
N ILE A 7 11.86 19.42 -15.47
CA ILE A 7 12.77 19.21 -14.33
C ILE A 7 12.09 18.39 -13.25
N GLU A 8 10.85 18.71 -12.89
CA GLU A 8 10.06 17.94 -11.92
C GLU A 8 9.90 16.47 -12.36
N GLN A 9 9.56 16.24 -13.62
CA GLN A 9 9.41 14.91 -14.18
C GLN A 9 10.73 14.13 -14.15
N HIS A 10 11.83 14.75 -14.55
CA HIS A 10 13.15 14.12 -14.52
C HIS A 10 13.59 13.73 -13.10
N ILE A 11 13.36 14.61 -12.11
CA ILE A 11 13.64 14.31 -10.70
C ILE A 11 12.75 13.18 -10.19
N ALA A 12 11.44 13.21 -10.49
CA ALA A 12 10.52 12.17 -10.09
C ALA A 12 10.90 10.81 -10.70
N ASP A 13 11.23 10.77 -11.97
CA ASP A 13 11.67 9.55 -12.66
C ASP A 13 12.98 9.01 -12.08
N TRP A 14 13.94 9.89 -11.80
CA TRP A 14 15.21 9.48 -11.18
C TRP A 14 15.02 8.89 -9.79
N ILE A 15 14.21 9.55 -8.93
CA ILE A 15 13.88 9.05 -7.59
C ILE A 15 13.14 7.70 -7.69
N THR A 16 12.20 7.59 -8.60
CA THR A 16 11.41 6.37 -8.76
C THR A 16 12.28 5.22 -9.23
N MET A 17 13.08 5.42 -10.27
CA MET A 17 13.92 4.37 -10.86
C MET A 17 15.04 3.91 -9.93
N HIS A 18 15.75 4.84 -9.29
CA HIS A 18 16.98 4.51 -8.58
C HIS A 18 16.76 4.32 -7.07
N LEU A 19 15.79 4.99 -6.49
CA LEU A 19 15.59 4.94 -5.05
C LEU A 19 14.37 4.08 -4.68
N THR A 20 13.20 4.40 -5.23
CA THR A 20 11.95 3.77 -4.81
C THR A 20 11.91 2.29 -5.20
N ILE A 21 12.26 1.95 -6.45
CA ILE A 21 12.23 0.56 -6.93
C ILE A 21 13.27 -0.28 -6.17
N VAL A 22 14.50 0.22 -6.01
CA VAL A 22 15.58 -0.50 -5.33
C VAL A 22 15.24 -0.74 -3.86
N ILE A 23 14.74 0.28 -3.16
CA ILE A 23 14.34 0.15 -1.76
C ILE A 23 13.15 -0.81 -1.63
N LEU A 24 12.13 -0.69 -2.46
CA LEU A 24 10.93 -1.53 -2.41
C LEU A 24 11.26 -3.01 -2.63
N ILE A 25 12.02 -3.31 -3.67
CA ILE A 25 12.44 -4.68 -3.97
C ILE A 25 13.40 -5.19 -2.90
N GLY A 26 14.39 -4.39 -2.51
CA GLY A 26 15.39 -4.77 -1.51
C GLY A 26 14.75 -5.07 -0.15
N VAL A 27 13.92 -4.17 0.36
CA VAL A 27 13.19 -4.40 1.62
C VAL A 27 12.22 -5.57 1.50
N GLY A 28 11.50 -5.69 0.40
CA GLY A 28 10.57 -6.81 0.17
C GLY A 28 11.28 -8.16 0.16
N LEU A 29 12.45 -8.27 -0.48
CA LEU A 29 13.26 -9.48 -0.47
C LEU A 29 13.81 -9.79 0.91
N VAL A 30 14.38 -8.81 1.61
CA VAL A 30 14.87 -8.98 2.99
C VAL A 30 13.76 -9.48 3.90
N LEU A 31 12.59 -8.85 3.87
CA LEU A 31 11.45 -9.26 4.69
C LEU A 31 10.93 -10.65 4.31
N THR A 32 10.94 -11.00 3.02
CA THR A 32 10.58 -12.33 2.55
C THR A 32 11.52 -13.40 3.08
N VAL A 33 12.84 -13.14 3.03
CA VAL A 33 13.86 -14.07 3.54
C VAL A 33 13.78 -14.18 5.06
N VAL A 34 13.72 -13.07 5.78
CA VAL A 34 13.63 -13.04 7.26
C VAL A 34 12.38 -13.77 7.76
N SER A 35 11.25 -13.62 7.06
CA SER A 35 10.00 -14.30 7.40
C SER A 35 9.92 -15.74 6.89
N ARG A 36 10.96 -16.24 6.22
CA ARG A 36 10.98 -17.58 5.59
C ARG A 36 9.81 -17.78 4.61
N GLY A 37 9.57 -16.78 3.76
CA GLY A 37 8.52 -16.85 2.75
C GLY A 37 7.11 -16.91 3.35
N VAL A 38 6.81 -16.08 4.34
CA VAL A 38 5.53 -16.06 5.07
C VAL A 38 4.32 -16.00 4.13
N GLN A 39 4.42 -15.28 3.03
CA GLN A 39 3.37 -15.12 2.03
C GLN A 39 2.97 -16.44 1.37
N LEU A 40 3.93 -17.35 1.15
CA LEU A 40 3.67 -18.67 0.57
C LEU A 40 3.26 -19.67 1.65
N ARG A 41 3.96 -19.66 2.79
CA ARG A 41 3.75 -20.60 3.88
C ARG A 41 2.37 -20.45 4.56
N LEU A 42 1.92 -19.22 4.75
CA LEU A 42 0.64 -18.92 5.40
C LEU A 42 -0.51 -18.72 4.41
N PHE A 43 -0.27 -18.87 3.11
CA PHE A 43 -1.31 -18.67 2.10
C PHE A 43 -2.57 -19.54 2.34
N PRO A 44 -2.46 -20.85 2.64
CA PRO A 44 -3.65 -21.65 2.94
C PRO A 44 -4.42 -21.15 4.17
N GLU A 45 -3.71 -20.73 5.22
CA GLU A 45 -4.34 -20.20 6.43
C GLU A 45 -4.98 -18.83 6.20
N MET A 46 -4.39 -17.99 5.34
CA MET A 46 -4.99 -16.72 4.92
C MET A 46 -6.34 -16.96 4.21
N VAL A 47 -6.37 -17.88 3.25
CA VAL A 47 -7.60 -18.25 2.54
C VAL A 47 -8.64 -18.79 3.51
N ARG A 48 -8.27 -19.72 4.38
CA ARG A 48 -9.14 -20.29 5.40
C ARG A 48 -9.71 -19.23 6.36
N THR A 49 -8.89 -18.26 6.77
CA THR A 49 -9.29 -17.15 7.66
C THR A 49 -10.30 -16.23 7.00
N VAL A 50 -10.12 -15.92 5.72
CA VAL A 50 -11.04 -15.07 4.96
C VAL A 50 -12.37 -15.80 4.71
N LEU A 51 -12.30 -17.05 4.25
CA LEU A 51 -13.51 -17.86 3.98
C LEU A 51 -14.26 -18.28 5.25
N GLY A 52 -13.53 -18.52 6.34
CA GLY A 52 -14.11 -18.90 7.64
C GLY A 52 -14.86 -17.79 8.35
N SER A 53 -14.83 -16.56 7.82
CA SER A 53 -15.57 -15.39 8.29
C SER A 53 -15.66 -15.31 9.83
N ARG A 54 -14.51 -15.44 10.51
CA ARG A 54 -14.47 -15.34 11.97
C ARG A 54 -15.11 -14.03 12.42
N LYS A 55 -16.09 -14.11 13.30
CA LYS A 55 -16.67 -12.94 13.95
C LYS A 55 -15.56 -12.20 14.68
N GLY A 56 -15.48 -10.89 14.48
CA GLY A 56 -14.52 -10.04 15.21
C GLY A 56 -14.75 -10.14 16.73
N ALA A 57 -13.73 -9.80 17.50
CA ALA A 57 -13.91 -9.54 18.93
C ALA A 57 -14.93 -8.41 19.13
N ASP A 58 -15.51 -8.28 20.32
CA ASP A 58 -16.51 -7.25 20.63
C ASP A 58 -16.08 -5.88 20.12
N GLY A 59 -16.89 -5.29 19.22
CA GLY A 59 -16.59 -4.02 18.54
C GLY A 59 -15.70 -4.12 17.29
N GLY A 60 -15.33 -5.34 16.84
CA GLY A 60 -14.55 -5.58 15.62
C GLY A 60 -15.40 -5.99 14.42
N ILE A 61 -14.78 -5.89 13.23
CA ILE A 61 -15.36 -6.36 11.97
C ILE A 61 -14.96 -7.81 11.69
N SER A 62 -15.73 -8.55 10.87
CA SER A 62 -15.40 -9.92 10.50
C SER A 62 -14.15 -9.96 9.59
N SER A 63 -13.50 -11.13 9.50
CA SER A 63 -12.32 -11.31 8.64
C SER A 63 -12.63 -11.00 7.17
N PHE A 64 -13.80 -11.42 6.69
CA PHE A 64 -14.24 -11.13 5.33
C PHE A 64 -14.51 -9.62 5.11
N GLN A 65 -15.14 -8.95 6.07
CA GLN A 65 -15.35 -7.49 6.00
C GLN A 65 -14.02 -6.74 5.99
N ALA A 66 -13.06 -7.12 6.84
CA ALA A 66 -11.72 -6.55 6.86
C ALA A 66 -11.01 -6.73 5.51
N PHE A 67 -11.10 -7.91 4.91
CA PHE A 67 -10.57 -8.20 3.58
C PHE A 67 -11.24 -7.34 2.51
N ALA A 68 -12.57 -7.28 2.47
CA ALA A 68 -13.31 -6.51 1.48
C ALA A 68 -13.01 -5.01 1.56
N ILE A 69 -12.96 -4.43 2.75
CA ILE A 69 -12.60 -3.02 2.97
C ILE A 69 -11.15 -2.77 2.53
N SER A 70 -10.24 -3.66 2.89
CA SER A 70 -8.83 -3.54 2.52
C SER A 70 -8.61 -3.62 1.01
N LEU A 71 -9.36 -4.48 0.33
CA LEU A 71 -9.33 -4.62 -1.13
C LEU A 71 -9.92 -3.37 -1.80
N ALA A 72 -11.09 -2.91 -1.37
CA ALA A 72 -11.73 -1.72 -1.90
C ALA A 72 -10.86 -0.45 -1.75
N ALA A 73 -10.15 -0.31 -0.63
CA ALA A 73 -9.25 0.82 -0.41
C ALA A 73 -7.98 0.80 -1.30
N ARG A 74 -7.63 -0.35 -1.88
CA ARG A 74 -6.44 -0.51 -2.74
C ARG A 74 -6.77 -0.50 -4.23
N VAL A 75 -8.02 -0.74 -4.61
CA VAL A 75 -8.47 -0.69 -6.00
C VAL A 75 -8.74 0.76 -6.38
N GLY A 76 -7.94 1.29 -7.26
CA GLY A 76 -8.08 2.64 -7.80
C GLY A 76 -7.84 2.66 -9.31
N ILE A 77 -7.96 3.82 -9.92
CA ILE A 77 -7.79 4.00 -11.36
C ILE A 77 -6.38 3.57 -11.84
N GLY A 78 -5.38 3.69 -10.97
CA GLY A 78 -4.02 3.22 -11.24
C GLY A 78 -3.93 1.72 -11.54
N ASN A 79 -4.82 0.90 -10.98
CA ASN A 79 -4.85 -0.54 -11.22
C ASN A 79 -5.46 -0.89 -12.58
N VAL A 80 -6.23 0.00 -13.18
CA VAL A 80 -6.81 -0.19 -14.51
C VAL A 80 -5.97 0.54 -15.56
N PHE A 81 -5.81 1.85 -15.39
CA PHE A 81 -5.11 2.69 -16.35
C PHE A 81 -3.58 2.45 -16.33
N GLY A 82 -2.99 2.29 -15.13
CA GLY A 82 -1.57 2.04 -14.98
C GLY A 82 -1.13 0.68 -15.55
N VAL A 83 -1.96 -0.36 -15.44
CA VAL A 83 -1.69 -1.66 -16.07
C VAL A 83 -1.76 -1.57 -17.58
N ALA A 84 -2.77 -0.86 -18.13
CA ALA A 84 -2.89 -0.63 -19.56
C ALA A 84 -1.68 0.16 -20.10
N ALA A 85 -1.28 1.23 -19.44
CA ALA A 85 -0.11 2.02 -19.81
C ALA A 85 1.19 1.18 -19.74
N ALA A 86 1.37 0.38 -18.71
CA ALA A 86 2.52 -0.51 -18.58
C ALA A 86 2.60 -1.54 -19.70
N LEU A 87 1.46 -2.06 -20.16
CA LEU A 87 1.37 -2.97 -21.31
C LEU A 87 1.73 -2.28 -22.62
N LEU A 88 1.24 -1.07 -22.82
CA LEU A 88 1.51 -0.30 -24.04
C LEU A 88 2.99 0.09 -24.14
N MET A 89 3.63 0.43 -23.02
CA MET A 89 5.04 0.87 -22.99
C MET A 89 6.02 -0.30 -22.88
N GLY A 90 5.72 -1.31 -22.09
CA GLY A 90 6.62 -2.42 -21.74
C GLY A 90 6.28 -3.75 -22.44
N GLY A 91 5.19 -3.79 -23.19
CA GLY A 91 4.74 -5.02 -23.87
C GLY A 91 4.32 -6.13 -22.89
N PRO A 92 4.17 -7.38 -23.39
CA PRO A 92 3.71 -8.51 -22.56
C PRO A 92 4.62 -8.84 -21.38
N GLY A 93 5.91 -8.52 -21.46
CA GLY A 93 6.88 -8.71 -20.39
C GLY A 93 6.57 -7.89 -19.13
N ALA A 94 5.84 -6.78 -19.25
CA ALA A 94 5.45 -5.95 -18.13
C ALA A 94 4.60 -6.74 -17.13
N ILE A 95 3.68 -7.59 -17.58
CA ILE A 95 2.83 -8.41 -16.68
C ILE A 95 3.68 -9.36 -15.84
N PHE A 96 4.66 -10.01 -16.43
CA PHE A 96 5.56 -10.90 -15.71
C PHE A 96 6.26 -10.15 -14.56
N TRP A 97 6.84 -8.99 -14.84
CA TRP A 97 7.51 -8.18 -13.82
C TRP A 97 6.55 -7.65 -12.76
N MET A 98 5.32 -7.30 -13.13
CA MET A 98 4.28 -6.91 -12.18
C MET A 98 3.96 -8.05 -11.21
N TRP A 99 3.90 -9.29 -11.65
CA TRP A 99 3.71 -10.45 -10.77
C TRP A 99 4.91 -10.65 -9.84
N VAL A 100 6.14 -10.55 -10.35
CA VAL A 100 7.35 -10.66 -9.52
C VAL A 100 7.36 -9.60 -8.43
N VAL A 101 7.10 -8.34 -8.77
CA VAL A 101 7.04 -7.24 -7.80
C VAL A 101 5.90 -7.43 -6.81
N ALA A 102 4.74 -7.93 -7.25
CA ALA A 102 3.62 -8.23 -6.36
C ALA A 102 3.98 -9.31 -5.34
N LEU A 103 4.62 -10.40 -5.74
CA LEU A 103 5.07 -11.46 -4.84
C LEU A 103 6.05 -10.94 -3.77
N VAL A 104 7.01 -10.12 -4.19
CA VAL A 104 7.96 -9.47 -3.26
C VAL A 104 7.24 -8.50 -2.33
N GLY A 105 6.31 -7.70 -2.87
CA GLY A 105 5.52 -6.73 -2.12
C GLY A 105 4.55 -7.34 -1.10
N MET A 106 4.14 -8.59 -1.28
CA MET A 106 3.32 -9.30 -0.28
C MET A 106 4.03 -9.41 1.08
N GLY A 107 5.36 -9.55 1.08
CA GLY A 107 6.16 -9.57 2.31
C GLY A 107 6.04 -8.25 3.09
N THR A 108 6.25 -7.13 2.42
CA THR A 108 6.13 -5.80 3.05
C THR A 108 4.72 -5.54 3.57
N ALA A 109 3.69 -5.89 2.80
CA ALA A 109 2.29 -5.73 3.18
C ALA A 109 1.92 -6.56 4.42
N PHE A 110 2.48 -7.78 4.55
CA PHE A 110 2.29 -8.61 5.74
C PHE A 110 2.86 -7.94 7.00
N PHE A 111 4.09 -7.43 6.95
CA PHE A 111 4.70 -6.76 8.08
C PHE A 111 3.98 -5.45 8.43
N GLU A 112 3.59 -4.66 7.43
CA GLU A 112 2.81 -3.44 7.63
C GLU A 112 1.49 -3.71 8.36
N ALA A 113 0.71 -4.68 7.87
CA ALA A 113 -0.55 -5.08 8.49
C ALA A 113 -0.35 -5.62 9.91
N THR A 114 0.70 -6.40 10.14
CA THR A 114 1.04 -6.95 11.46
C THR A 114 1.40 -5.82 12.44
N LEU A 115 2.27 -4.90 12.04
CA LEU A 115 2.64 -3.74 12.86
C LEU A 115 1.44 -2.85 13.16
N ALA A 116 0.55 -2.63 12.18
CA ALA A 116 -0.67 -1.88 12.38
C ALA A 116 -1.59 -2.52 13.43
N GLN A 117 -1.63 -3.85 13.50
CA GLN A 117 -2.41 -4.57 14.52
C GLN A 117 -1.75 -4.56 15.90
N ILE A 118 -0.43 -4.71 15.97
CA ILE A 118 0.32 -4.71 17.24
C ILE A 118 0.22 -3.35 17.94
N PHE A 119 0.36 -2.26 17.18
CA PHE A 119 0.38 -0.90 17.74
C PHE A 119 -0.95 -0.17 17.66
N LYS A 120 -2.05 -0.87 17.36
CA LYS A 120 -3.39 -0.26 17.35
C LYS A 120 -3.81 0.20 18.75
N VAL A 121 -4.64 1.23 18.76
CA VAL A 121 -5.15 1.88 19.97
C VAL A 121 -6.67 1.82 19.95
N LYS A 122 -7.27 1.47 21.09
CA LYS A 122 -8.70 1.60 21.28
C LYS A 122 -9.01 3.08 21.58
N HIS A 123 -9.92 3.66 20.83
CA HIS A 123 -10.40 5.02 21.04
C HIS A 123 -11.61 5.05 22.00
N SER A 124 -11.96 6.24 22.50
CA SER A 124 -13.07 6.44 23.44
C SER A 124 -14.44 6.06 22.86
N ASP A 125 -14.58 6.09 21.54
CA ASP A 125 -15.78 5.67 20.80
C ASP A 125 -15.90 4.15 20.57
N GLY A 126 -14.99 3.36 21.15
CA GLY A 126 -14.92 1.90 20.96
C GLY A 126 -14.21 1.46 19.67
N SER A 127 -13.89 2.37 18.76
CA SER A 127 -13.16 2.06 17.52
C SER A 127 -11.68 1.80 17.77
N PHE A 128 -11.05 1.09 16.80
CA PHE A 128 -9.60 0.87 16.83
C PHE A 128 -8.92 1.71 15.77
N ARG A 129 -7.83 2.37 16.15
CA ARG A 129 -6.98 3.16 15.25
C ARG A 129 -5.57 2.62 15.25
N GLY A 130 -5.00 2.47 14.07
CA GLY A 130 -3.65 1.94 13.87
C GLY A 130 -3.04 2.50 12.58
N GLY A 131 -1.98 1.85 12.10
CA GLY A 131 -1.28 2.19 10.88
C GLY A 131 0.08 2.83 11.10
N PRO A 132 0.75 3.30 10.01
CA PRO A 132 2.14 3.73 10.06
C PRO A 132 2.43 4.81 11.09
N ALA A 133 1.60 5.85 11.20
CA ALA A 133 1.80 6.91 12.17
C ALA A 133 1.80 6.39 13.63
N TYR A 134 0.98 5.35 13.90
CA TYR A 134 0.89 4.78 15.25
C TYR A 134 2.11 3.92 15.61
N TYR A 135 2.60 3.07 14.71
CA TYR A 135 3.78 2.28 15.00
C TYR A 135 5.08 3.11 14.97
N MET A 136 5.15 4.19 14.18
CA MET A 136 6.25 5.15 14.26
C MET A 136 6.25 5.87 15.63
N LYS A 137 5.09 6.31 16.12
CA LYS A 137 4.96 7.00 17.39
C LYS A 137 5.25 6.08 18.59
N ARG A 138 4.75 4.84 18.57
CA ARG A 138 4.81 3.91 19.70
C ARG A 138 5.96 2.92 19.62
N GLY A 139 6.21 2.36 18.43
CA GLY A 139 7.26 1.37 18.20
C GLY A 139 8.64 2.04 18.11
N MET A 140 8.78 3.03 17.25
CA MET A 140 10.03 3.78 17.10
C MET A 140 10.19 4.92 18.13
N LYS A 141 9.15 5.24 18.91
CA LYS A 141 9.10 6.36 19.87
C LYS A 141 9.43 7.72 19.24
N ASN A 142 9.29 7.86 17.94
CA ASN A 142 9.56 9.09 17.21
C ASN A 142 8.26 9.82 16.84
N ARG A 143 7.89 10.84 17.63
CA ARG A 143 6.67 11.63 17.41
C ARG A 143 6.78 12.55 16.20
N VAL A 144 7.98 13.05 15.90
CA VAL A 144 8.20 13.98 14.78
C VAL A 144 7.96 13.25 13.47
N LEU A 145 8.59 12.08 13.29
CA LEU A 145 8.42 11.25 12.10
C LEU A 145 6.97 10.82 11.91
N ALA A 146 6.28 10.43 12.99
CA ALA A 146 4.87 10.06 12.95
C ALA A 146 3.96 11.21 12.49
N ASN A 147 4.21 12.43 12.97
CA ASN A 147 3.44 13.60 12.59
C ASN A 147 3.69 14.01 11.15
N ILE A 148 4.96 14.03 10.71
CA ILE A 148 5.34 14.32 9.31
C ILE A 148 4.64 13.31 8.39
N PHE A 149 4.73 12.03 8.70
CA PHE A 149 4.07 10.98 7.93
C PHE A 149 2.55 11.18 7.86
N ALA A 150 1.91 11.51 8.99
CA ALA A 150 0.47 11.74 9.03
C ALA A 150 0.05 12.93 8.15
N VAL A 151 0.77 14.04 8.20
CA VAL A 151 0.49 15.23 7.37
C VAL A 151 0.66 14.89 5.88
N ILE A 152 1.78 14.26 5.51
CA ILE A 152 2.03 13.84 4.13
C ILE A 152 0.91 12.91 3.65
N THR A 153 0.51 11.93 4.46
CA THR A 153 -0.56 10.99 4.10
C THR A 153 -1.89 11.70 3.88
N VAL A 154 -2.27 12.65 4.75
CA VAL A 154 -3.51 13.42 4.59
C VAL A 154 -3.50 14.23 3.31
N VAL A 155 -2.40 14.93 3.01
CA VAL A 155 -2.26 15.70 1.77
C VAL A 155 -2.28 14.79 0.55
N THR A 156 -1.51 13.71 0.56
CA THR A 156 -1.42 12.78 -0.57
C THR A 156 -2.75 12.08 -0.84
N CYS A 157 -3.37 11.49 0.19
CA CYS A 157 -4.62 10.75 0.00
C CYS A 157 -5.83 11.68 -0.20
N GLY A 158 -5.86 12.82 0.47
CA GLY A 158 -6.99 13.75 0.41
C GLY A 158 -7.01 14.63 -0.85
N ILE A 159 -5.85 15.02 -1.34
CA ILE A 159 -5.73 15.96 -2.46
C ILE A 159 -5.14 15.29 -3.70
N VAL A 160 -3.92 14.76 -3.60
CA VAL A 160 -3.16 14.31 -4.77
C VAL A 160 -3.84 13.09 -5.43
N ILE A 161 -4.10 12.03 -4.67
CA ILE A 161 -4.72 10.82 -5.22
C ILE A 161 -6.12 11.11 -5.76
N THR A 162 -6.91 11.90 -5.03
CA THR A 162 -8.26 12.28 -5.46
C THR A 162 -8.25 13.08 -6.75
N SER A 163 -7.30 14.03 -6.89
CA SER A 163 -7.14 14.84 -8.12
C SER A 163 -6.73 13.98 -9.31
N VAL A 164 -5.80 13.05 -9.13
CA VAL A 164 -5.37 12.12 -10.20
C VAL A 164 -6.53 11.23 -10.66
N GLN A 165 -7.32 10.69 -9.72
CA GLN A 165 -8.48 9.87 -10.07
C GLN A 165 -9.56 10.68 -10.81
N SER A 166 -9.83 11.90 -10.34
CA SER A 166 -10.79 12.79 -10.98
C SER A 166 -10.37 13.17 -12.41
N ASN A 167 -9.09 13.50 -12.60
CA ASN A 167 -8.55 13.84 -13.92
C ASN A 167 -8.64 12.66 -14.90
N ALA A 168 -8.33 11.46 -14.44
CA ALA A 168 -8.40 10.28 -15.29
C ALA A 168 -9.85 9.91 -15.67
N ILE A 169 -10.81 10.08 -14.74
CA ILE A 169 -12.23 9.90 -15.06
C ILE A 169 -12.69 10.95 -16.08
N ALA A 170 -12.34 12.22 -15.89
CA ALA A 170 -12.69 13.29 -16.84
C ALA A 170 -12.12 13.01 -18.23
N GLY A 171 -10.88 12.55 -18.34
CA GLY A 171 -10.24 12.20 -19.61
C GLY A 171 -10.85 10.99 -20.33
N THR A 172 -11.66 10.17 -19.66
CA THR A 172 -12.40 9.06 -20.32
C THR A 172 -13.79 9.46 -20.81
N LEU A 173 -14.27 10.65 -20.42
CA LEU A 173 -15.58 11.17 -20.80
C LEU A 173 -15.53 12.15 -22.00
N THR A 174 -14.33 12.56 -22.39
CA THR A 174 -14.05 13.42 -23.55
C THR A 174 -13.49 12.61 -24.70
#